data_f7a96a8068fc58310e4b8630913b44b8
#
_entry.id   f7a96a8068fc58310e4b8630913b44b8
#
_cell.length_a   1.000
_cell.length_b   1.000
_cell.length_c   1.000
_cell.angle_alpha   90.00
_cell.angle_beta   90.00
_cell.angle_gamma   90.00
#
_symmetry.space_group_name_H-M   'P 1'
#
loop_
_entity.id
_entity.type
_entity.pdbx_description
1 polymer ?
#
loop_
_entity_poly.entity_id
_entity_poly.type
_entity_poly.pdbx_seq_one_letter_code
_entity_poly.pdbx_strand_id
1 'polypeptide(L)'
;MFKPSWKTVAIASVFGLVTAGAAQAADFNFTFAHVLTENTPNAKAAVKFKEEVEKNSKGRIQINIRPAAQLGGDVEIIEQTQMGMVHIAIPPTGNLANFEQKFYLFDLPFLMPDMKAVKNVLDGEVGRELLKSLDKNNLHGVNYWGAGFRQMTNNVRPITGPDSLKNIKMRTLQAPAILATYRTYGANPTAMAFTEVYNGLQQGVVEGQENPYAN
;
A
#
# COMPACT_ATOMS: atom_id res chain seq x y z
N MET A 1 52.86 33.65 67.76
CA MET A 1 53.04 32.24 67.41
C MET A 1 51.65 31.65 67.12
N PHE A 2 51.13 31.74 65.88
CA PHE A 2 49.83 31.30 65.52
C PHE A 2 49.97 30.02 64.68
N LYS A 3 49.25 28.94 65.06
CA LYS A 3 49.14 27.71 64.29
C LYS A 3 47.82 27.74 63.53
N PRO A 4 47.77 27.54 62.20
CA PRO A 4 46.53 27.38 61.51
C PRO A 4 46.09 25.91 61.56
N SER A 5 44.80 25.68 61.92
CA SER A 5 44.17 24.37 61.87
C SER A 5 43.53 24.18 60.50
N TRP A 6 43.98 23.16 59.77
CA TRP A 6 43.37 22.77 58.52
C TRP A 6 42.20 21.82 58.79
N LYS A 7 40.99 22.32 58.54
CA LYS A 7 39.80 21.45 58.48
C LYS A 7 39.69 20.90 57.07
N THR A 8 39.92 19.60 56.95
CA THR A 8 39.73 18.86 55.73
C THR A 8 38.21 18.74 55.42
N VAL A 9 37.73 19.40 54.38
CA VAL A 9 36.38 19.23 53.86
C VAL A 9 36.42 18.07 52.84
N ALA A 10 35.85 16.93 53.22
CA ALA A 10 35.62 15.82 52.31
C ALA A 10 34.40 16.11 51.44
N ILE A 11 34.63 16.40 50.17
CA ILE A 11 33.59 16.51 49.16
C ILE A 11 33.27 15.09 48.69
N ALA A 12 32.12 14.55 49.11
CA ALA A 12 31.58 13.31 48.62
C ALA A 12 30.94 13.57 47.24
N SER A 13 31.64 13.24 46.17
CA SER A 13 31.13 13.24 44.79
C SER A 13 30.18 12.06 44.62
N VAL A 14 28.87 12.34 44.66
CA VAL A 14 27.85 11.37 44.28
C VAL A 14 27.87 11.26 42.75
N PHE A 15 28.56 10.26 42.22
CA PHE A 15 28.45 9.85 40.82
C PHE A 15 27.08 9.19 40.64
N GLY A 16 26.10 9.96 40.18
CA GLY A 16 24.83 9.42 39.67
C GLY A 16 25.11 8.62 38.40
N LEU A 17 25.04 7.28 38.48
CA LEU A 17 24.99 6.41 37.29
C LEU A 17 23.68 6.74 36.55
N VAL A 18 23.77 7.61 35.57
CA VAL A 18 22.77 7.71 34.54
C VAL A 18 22.92 6.43 33.69
N THR A 19 22.13 5.42 33.98
CA THR A 19 21.94 4.29 33.06
C THR A 19 21.28 4.86 31.81
N ALA A 20 22.10 5.32 30.86
CA ALA A 20 21.67 5.53 29.50
C ALA A 20 21.13 4.17 29.02
N GLY A 21 19.80 4.02 28.99
CA GLY A 21 19.18 2.87 28.37
C GLY A 21 19.74 2.81 26.94
N ALA A 22 20.58 1.81 26.68
CA ALA A 22 21.09 1.56 25.34
C ALA A 22 19.86 1.41 24.45
N ALA A 23 19.62 2.37 23.56
CA ALA A 23 18.64 2.23 22.50
C ALA A 23 19.07 1.00 21.72
N GLN A 24 18.39 -0.13 21.95
CA GLN A 24 18.68 -1.37 21.26
C GLN A 24 18.35 -1.15 19.80
N ALA A 25 19.34 -1.21 18.91
CA ALA A 25 19.11 -1.16 17.48
C ALA A 25 18.14 -2.27 17.10
N ALA A 26 17.17 -1.97 16.21
CA ALA A 26 16.25 -2.98 15.74
C ALA A 26 17.00 -4.12 15.03
N ASP A 27 16.60 -5.36 15.30
CA ASP A 27 17.19 -6.54 14.66
C ASP A 27 16.86 -6.55 13.15
N PHE A 28 15.67 -6.03 12.80
CA PHE A 28 15.15 -6.01 11.44
C PHE A 28 14.59 -4.63 11.07
N ASN A 29 14.99 -4.15 9.89
CA ASN A 29 14.49 -2.91 9.32
C ASN A 29 13.72 -3.20 8.02
N PHE A 30 12.41 -2.98 8.02
CA PHE A 30 11.57 -3.23 6.86
C PHE A 30 11.16 -1.93 6.18
N THR A 31 11.23 -1.91 4.85
CA THR A 31 10.66 -0.86 4.02
C THR A 31 9.26 -1.25 3.63
N PHE A 32 8.27 -0.39 3.93
CA PHE A 32 6.88 -0.54 3.54
C PHE A 32 6.52 0.53 2.53
N ALA A 33 6.25 0.16 1.27
CA ALA A 33 5.97 1.10 0.20
C ALA A 33 4.51 1.02 -0.29
N HIS A 34 3.94 2.16 -0.65
CA HIS A 34 2.65 2.28 -1.31
C HIS A 34 2.50 3.61 -2.07
N VAL A 35 1.61 3.64 -3.07
CA VAL A 35 1.36 4.84 -3.90
C VAL A 35 0.39 5.84 -3.27
N LEU A 36 -0.30 5.45 -2.21
CA LEU A 36 -1.37 6.23 -1.60
C LEU A 36 -0.84 7.45 -0.84
N THR A 37 -1.58 8.55 -0.89
CA THR A 37 -1.31 9.73 -0.06
C THR A 37 -1.65 9.46 1.41
N GLU A 38 -1.00 10.17 2.33
CA GLU A 38 -1.09 9.93 3.77
C GLU A 38 -2.51 10.06 4.35
N ASN A 39 -3.39 10.80 3.68
CA ASN A 39 -4.76 11.03 4.14
C ASN A 39 -5.72 9.88 3.86
N THR A 40 -5.37 8.92 3.02
CA THR A 40 -6.24 7.80 2.66
C THR A 40 -6.38 6.80 3.83
N PRO A 41 -7.53 6.08 3.94
CA PRO A 41 -7.72 5.08 4.98
C PRO A 41 -6.63 4.01 5.02
N ASN A 42 -6.21 3.50 3.86
CA ASN A 42 -5.19 2.46 3.78
C ASN A 42 -3.79 2.98 4.16
N ALA A 43 -3.46 4.23 3.85
CA ALA A 43 -2.21 4.84 4.32
C ALA A 43 -2.20 4.99 5.85
N LYS A 44 -3.32 5.41 6.45
CA LYS A 44 -3.48 5.44 7.92
C LYS A 44 -3.40 4.05 8.54
N ALA A 45 -3.96 3.03 7.87
CA ALA A 45 -3.84 1.65 8.31
C ALA A 45 -2.38 1.16 8.24
N ALA A 46 -1.58 1.60 7.26
CA ALA A 46 -0.15 1.29 7.19
C ALA A 46 0.63 1.87 8.39
N VAL A 47 0.28 3.09 8.82
CA VAL A 47 0.85 3.68 10.04
C VAL A 47 0.47 2.86 11.26
N LYS A 48 -0.81 2.46 11.38
CA LYS A 48 -1.26 1.63 12.50
C LYS A 48 -0.60 0.24 12.50
N PHE A 49 -0.43 -0.36 11.33
CA PHE A 49 0.29 -1.62 11.18
C PHE A 49 1.74 -1.49 11.68
N LYS A 50 2.45 -0.43 11.27
CA LYS A 50 3.81 -0.11 11.77
C LYS A 50 3.81 -0.06 13.30
N GLU A 51 2.95 0.76 13.91
CA GLU A 51 2.88 0.93 15.37
C GLU A 51 2.69 -0.40 16.10
N GLU A 52 1.76 -1.24 15.61
CA GLU A 52 1.48 -2.54 16.24
C GLU A 52 2.63 -3.54 16.08
N VAL A 53 3.28 -3.58 14.92
CA VAL A 53 4.44 -4.46 14.69
C VAL A 53 5.63 -4.04 15.55
N GLU A 54 5.95 -2.75 15.59
CA GLU A 54 7.05 -2.22 16.40
C GLU A 54 6.81 -2.47 17.90
N LYS A 55 5.59 -2.23 18.37
CA LYS A 55 5.18 -2.49 19.75
C LYS A 55 5.24 -3.97 20.11
N ASN A 56 4.63 -4.84 19.30
CA ASN A 56 4.53 -6.27 19.60
C ASN A 56 5.87 -7.00 19.47
N SER A 57 6.76 -6.51 18.61
CA SER A 57 8.14 -6.99 18.50
C SER A 57 9.04 -6.44 19.61
N LYS A 58 8.54 -5.57 20.51
CA LYS A 58 9.32 -4.87 21.54
C LYS A 58 10.51 -4.09 20.93
N GLY A 59 10.29 -3.46 19.76
CA GLY A 59 11.29 -2.69 19.04
C GLY A 59 12.30 -3.51 18.22
N ARG A 60 12.17 -4.84 18.20
CA ARG A 60 13.07 -5.70 17.38
C ARG A 60 12.86 -5.53 15.89
N ILE A 61 11.62 -5.17 15.46
CA ILE A 61 11.29 -4.86 14.07
C ILE A 61 11.01 -3.36 13.99
N GLN A 62 11.63 -2.70 13.04
CA GLN A 62 11.34 -1.32 12.67
C GLN A 62 10.79 -1.26 11.26
N ILE A 63 9.72 -0.47 11.03
CA ILE A 63 9.10 -0.28 9.72
C ILE A 63 9.29 1.15 9.25
N ASN A 64 9.89 1.30 8.06
CA ASN A 64 10.08 2.56 7.38
C ASN A 64 9.05 2.69 6.25
N ILE A 65 7.98 3.49 6.47
CA ILE A 65 6.96 3.70 5.45
C ILE A 65 7.48 4.66 4.38
N ARG A 66 7.24 4.32 3.11
CA ARG A 66 7.51 5.11 1.90
C ARG A 66 6.18 5.34 1.16
N PRO A 67 5.41 6.36 1.55
CA PRO A 67 4.10 6.65 0.99
C PRO A 67 4.19 7.42 -0.33
N ALA A 68 3.03 7.72 -0.93
CA ALA A 68 2.89 8.62 -2.07
C ALA A 68 3.84 8.31 -3.24
N ALA A 69 4.02 7.03 -3.53
CA ALA A 69 4.86 6.53 -4.63
C ALA A 69 6.33 6.97 -4.57
N GLN A 70 6.89 7.21 -3.39
CA GLN A 70 8.32 7.57 -3.24
C GLN A 70 9.27 6.54 -3.86
N LEU A 71 8.85 5.29 -4.01
CA LEU A 71 9.62 4.19 -4.60
C LEU A 71 9.07 3.74 -5.96
N GLY A 72 8.26 4.56 -6.63
CA GLY A 72 7.64 4.25 -7.92
C GLY A 72 6.16 3.91 -7.82
N GLY A 73 5.55 3.50 -8.95
CA GLY A 73 4.17 3.04 -9.04
C GLY A 73 3.96 1.63 -8.47
N ASP A 74 2.71 1.14 -8.52
CA ASP A 74 2.37 -0.16 -7.93
C ASP A 74 3.16 -1.32 -8.56
N VAL A 75 3.35 -1.33 -9.87
CA VAL A 75 4.08 -2.40 -10.59
C VAL A 75 5.55 -2.41 -10.17
N GLU A 76 6.20 -1.25 -10.17
CA GLU A 76 7.60 -1.09 -9.75
C GLU A 76 7.79 -1.49 -8.27
N ILE A 77 6.83 -1.17 -7.41
CA ILE A 77 6.87 -1.57 -6.00
C ILE A 77 6.75 -3.09 -5.87
N ILE A 78 5.88 -3.76 -6.65
CA ILE A 78 5.78 -5.23 -6.66
C ILE A 78 7.11 -5.85 -7.11
N GLU A 79 7.70 -5.36 -8.19
CA GLU A 79 8.99 -5.84 -8.70
C GLU A 79 10.11 -5.66 -7.67
N GLN A 80 10.19 -4.50 -7.01
CA GLN A 80 11.13 -4.26 -5.92
C GLN A 80 10.89 -5.19 -4.72
N THR A 81 9.64 -5.58 -4.47
CA THR A 81 9.30 -6.54 -3.41
C THR A 81 9.80 -7.95 -3.78
N GLN A 82 9.62 -8.38 -5.03
CA GLN A 82 10.17 -9.64 -5.53
C GLN A 82 11.71 -9.72 -5.41
N MET A 83 12.37 -8.58 -5.60
CA MET A 83 13.84 -8.46 -5.48
C MET A 83 14.33 -8.27 -4.05
N GLY A 84 13.43 -8.13 -3.06
CA GLY A 84 13.76 -7.93 -1.66
C GLY A 84 14.25 -6.50 -1.31
N MET A 85 14.13 -5.53 -2.23
CA MET A 85 14.44 -4.12 -1.95
C MET A 85 13.33 -3.43 -1.17
N VAL A 86 12.08 -3.76 -1.43
CA VAL A 86 10.90 -3.44 -0.64
C VAL A 86 10.48 -4.70 0.11
N HIS A 87 10.15 -4.58 1.39
CA HIS A 87 9.81 -5.72 2.23
C HIS A 87 8.30 -5.93 2.38
N ILE A 88 7.54 -4.83 2.34
CA ILE A 88 6.08 -4.83 2.49
C ILE A 88 5.47 -3.89 1.46
N ALA A 89 4.41 -4.34 0.78
CA ALA A 89 3.65 -3.55 -0.20
C ALA A 89 2.15 -3.81 -0.06
N ILE A 90 1.32 -2.84 -0.46
CA ILE A 90 -0.15 -2.97 -0.54
C ILE A 90 -0.66 -2.57 -1.94
N PRO A 91 -0.26 -3.28 -2.99
CA PRO A 91 -0.72 -2.98 -4.33
C PRO A 91 -2.19 -3.40 -4.54
N PRO A 92 -2.90 -2.79 -5.51
CA PRO A 92 -4.17 -3.31 -5.97
C PRO A 92 -4.05 -4.74 -6.53
N THR A 93 -5.05 -5.58 -6.29
CA THR A 93 -5.09 -6.97 -6.79
C THR A 93 -4.96 -7.06 -8.32
N GLY A 94 -5.51 -6.10 -9.06
CA GLY A 94 -5.37 -6.04 -10.52
C GLY A 94 -3.93 -5.87 -11.00
N ASN A 95 -3.07 -5.18 -10.24
CA ASN A 95 -1.65 -5.09 -10.56
C ASN A 95 -0.91 -6.39 -10.24
N LEU A 96 -1.32 -7.12 -9.17
CA LEU A 96 -0.79 -8.44 -8.85
C LEU A 96 -1.10 -9.49 -9.93
N ALA A 97 -2.19 -9.32 -10.67
CA ALA A 97 -2.58 -10.22 -11.76
C ALA A 97 -1.53 -10.30 -12.89
N ASN A 98 -0.66 -9.29 -13.03
CA ASN A 98 0.48 -9.34 -13.98
C ASN A 98 1.55 -10.34 -13.55
N PHE A 99 1.62 -10.68 -12.28
CA PHE A 99 2.60 -11.61 -11.70
C PHE A 99 1.99 -12.99 -11.39
N GLU A 100 0.71 -13.01 -10.97
CA GLU A 100 -0.06 -14.22 -10.69
C GLU A 100 -1.47 -14.10 -11.29
N GLN A 101 -1.70 -14.73 -12.42
CA GLN A 101 -2.93 -14.60 -13.22
C GLN A 101 -4.22 -14.96 -12.45
N LYS A 102 -4.14 -15.78 -11.41
CA LYS A 102 -5.31 -16.11 -10.59
C LYS A 102 -5.96 -14.89 -9.96
N PHE A 103 -5.21 -13.79 -9.77
CA PHE A 103 -5.74 -12.52 -9.26
C PHE A 103 -6.68 -11.80 -10.24
N TYR A 104 -6.74 -12.20 -11.53
CA TYR A 104 -7.77 -11.73 -12.46
C TYR A 104 -9.20 -11.98 -11.97
N LEU A 105 -9.37 -12.94 -11.05
CA LEU A 105 -10.67 -13.17 -10.42
C LEU A 105 -11.29 -11.89 -9.85
N PHE A 106 -10.49 -11.03 -9.25
CA PHE A 106 -10.96 -9.78 -8.64
C PHE A 106 -11.25 -8.67 -9.64
N ASP A 107 -10.81 -8.81 -10.89
CA ASP A 107 -11.02 -7.85 -11.96
C ASP A 107 -12.28 -8.17 -12.79
N LEU A 108 -12.91 -9.32 -12.55
CA LEU A 108 -14.14 -9.70 -13.25
C LEU A 108 -15.30 -8.80 -12.80
N PRO A 109 -15.96 -8.14 -13.75
CA PRO A 109 -17.05 -7.22 -13.41
C PRO A 109 -18.22 -7.96 -12.78
N PHE A 110 -18.82 -7.36 -11.72
CA PHE A 110 -20.02 -7.85 -11.03
C PHE A 110 -19.92 -9.23 -10.39
N LEU A 111 -18.74 -9.84 -10.32
CA LEU A 111 -18.55 -11.15 -9.67
C LEU A 111 -18.90 -11.11 -8.17
N MET A 112 -18.57 -10.01 -7.51
CA MET A 112 -18.82 -9.81 -6.08
C MET A 112 -20.00 -8.82 -5.91
N PRO A 113 -21.19 -9.28 -5.50
CA PRO A 113 -22.37 -8.42 -5.43
C PRO A 113 -22.33 -7.40 -4.28
N ASP A 114 -21.65 -7.70 -3.21
CA ASP A 114 -21.56 -6.86 -2.01
C ASP A 114 -20.29 -7.11 -1.19
N MET A 115 -20.05 -6.28 -0.18
CA MET A 115 -18.88 -6.40 0.70
C MET A 115 -18.89 -7.67 1.56
N LYS A 116 -20.06 -8.27 1.81
CA LYS A 116 -20.15 -9.54 2.53
C LYS A 116 -19.60 -10.68 1.66
N ALA A 117 -19.97 -10.70 0.39
CA ALA A 117 -19.44 -11.66 -0.58
C ALA A 117 -17.91 -11.49 -0.73
N VAL A 118 -17.43 -10.25 -0.87
CA VAL A 118 -15.99 -9.94 -0.90
C VAL A 118 -15.29 -10.51 0.32
N LYS A 119 -15.78 -10.20 1.53
CA LYS A 119 -15.21 -10.68 2.78
C LYS A 119 -15.19 -12.20 2.87
N ASN A 120 -16.29 -12.87 2.52
CA ASN A 120 -16.38 -14.32 2.56
C ASN A 120 -15.35 -15.00 1.63
N VAL A 121 -15.11 -14.42 0.45
CA VAL A 121 -14.11 -14.94 -0.50
C VAL A 121 -12.69 -14.69 0.01
N LEU A 122 -12.39 -13.47 0.46
CA LEU A 122 -11.04 -13.08 0.89
C LEU A 122 -10.62 -13.79 2.18
N ASP A 123 -11.50 -13.90 3.17
CA ASP A 123 -11.24 -14.60 4.45
C ASP A 123 -11.38 -16.11 4.31
N GLY A 124 -11.95 -16.59 3.20
CA GLY A 124 -12.22 -18.00 2.91
C GLY A 124 -11.02 -18.77 2.36
N GLU A 125 -11.28 -19.98 1.88
CA GLU A 125 -10.27 -20.85 1.30
C GLU A 125 -9.68 -20.28 0.00
N VAL A 126 -10.55 -19.74 -0.87
CA VAL A 126 -10.14 -19.12 -2.15
C VAL A 126 -9.15 -17.97 -1.91
N GLY A 127 -9.44 -17.08 -0.96
CA GLY A 127 -8.55 -15.98 -0.62
C GLY A 127 -7.19 -16.47 -0.12
N ARG A 128 -7.17 -17.48 0.76
CA ARG A 128 -5.92 -18.07 1.27
C ARG A 128 -5.12 -18.76 0.17
N GLU A 129 -5.77 -19.50 -0.72
CA GLU A 129 -5.07 -20.12 -1.86
C GLU A 129 -4.46 -19.10 -2.81
N LEU A 130 -5.16 -18.00 -3.07
CA LEU A 130 -4.64 -16.91 -3.88
C LEU A 130 -3.41 -16.26 -3.23
N LEU A 131 -3.45 -15.97 -1.92
CA LEU A 131 -2.28 -15.44 -1.21
C LEU A 131 -1.09 -16.40 -1.31
N LYS A 132 -1.31 -17.70 -1.09
CA LYS A 132 -0.28 -18.73 -1.20
C LYS A 132 0.28 -18.87 -2.63
N SER A 133 -0.53 -18.60 -3.66
CA SER A 133 -0.06 -18.70 -5.04
C SER A 133 1.00 -17.67 -5.41
N LEU A 134 1.17 -16.60 -4.60
CA LEU A 134 2.22 -15.60 -4.78
C LEU A 134 3.62 -16.13 -4.44
N ASP A 135 3.74 -17.18 -3.61
CA ASP A 135 5.03 -17.70 -3.14
C ASP A 135 5.96 -18.12 -4.31
N LYS A 136 5.38 -18.65 -5.39
CA LYS A 136 6.15 -19.03 -6.60
C LYS A 136 6.75 -17.85 -7.37
N ASN A 137 6.31 -16.63 -7.04
CA ASN A 137 6.77 -15.39 -7.66
C ASN A 137 7.63 -14.55 -6.71
N ASN A 138 8.24 -15.14 -5.70
CA ASN A 138 9.01 -14.47 -4.65
C ASN A 138 8.21 -13.39 -3.90
N LEU A 139 6.90 -13.58 -3.78
CA LEU A 139 5.99 -12.72 -3.02
C LEU A 139 5.27 -13.56 -1.99
N HIS A 140 5.17 -13.08 -0.76
CA HIS A 140 4.40 -13.76 0.29
C HIS A 140 3.13 -12.97 0.61
N GLY A 141 1.97 -13.55 0.32
CA GLY A 141 0.68 -12.94 0.62
C GLY A 141 0.34 -13.06 2.10
N VAL A 142 0.27 -11.93 2.80
CA VAL A 142 -0.04 -11.90 4.25
C VAL A 142 -1.54 -11.80 4.51
N ASN A 143 -2.20 -10.80 3.89
CA ASN A 143 -3.63 -10.57 4.06
C ASN A 143 -4.16 -9.59 3.01
N TYR A 144 -5.47 -9.40 2.98
CA TYR A 144 -6.14 -8.42 2.13
C TYR A 144 -6.54 -7.18 2.92
N TRP A 145 -6.41 -6.01 2.28
CA TRP A 145 -6.90 -4.74 2.80
C TRP A 145 -8.01 -4.23 1.87
N GLY A 146 -9.19 -3.95 2.44
CA GLY A 146 -10.32 -3.46 1.65
C GLY A 146 -10.13 -2.01 1.24
N ALA A 147 -10.37 -1.71 -0.04
CA ALA A 147 -10.43 -0.34 -0.57
C ALA A 147 -11.85 0.06 -0.98
N GLY A 148 -12.79 -0.89 -1.08
CA GLY A 148 -14.17 -0.68 -1.51
C GLY A 148 -14.37 -0.97 -3.00
N PHE A 149 -15.61 -0.76 -3.45
CA PHE A 149 -15.98 -0.92 -4.86
C PHE A 149 -15.48 0.26 -5.68
N ARG A 150 -15.09 -0.02 -6.91
CA ARG A 150 -14.60 0.98 -7.85
C ARG A 150 -15.76 1.76 -8.47
N GLN A 151 -15.57 3.06 -8.59
CA GLN A 151 -16.51 4.00 -9.18
C GLN A 151 -15.86 4.67 -10.39
N MET A 152 -16.65 4.92 -11.42
CA MET A 152 -16.20 5.58 -12.64
C MET A 152 -16.45 7.07 -12.54
N THR A 153 -15.45 7.86 -12.89
CA THR A 153 -15.56 9.32 -13.02
C THR A 153 -15.10 9.76 -14.40
N ASN A 154 -15.75 10.76 -15.00
CA ASN A 154 -15.33 11.35 -16.27
C ASN A 154 -15.89 12.78 -16.41
N ASN A 155 -15.34 13.54 -17.38
CA ASN A 155 -15.75 14.90 -17.69
C ASN A 155 -16.53 15.03 -19.00
N VAL A 156 -16.95 13.91 -19.62
CA VAL A 156 -17.60 13.90 -20.94
C VAL A 156 -19.12 13.87 -20.82
N ARG A 157 -19.67 12.91 -20.03
CA ARG A 157 -21.12 12.70 -19.88
C ARG A 157 -21.44 11.82 -18.68
N PRO A 158 -22.69 11.86 -18.17
CA PRO A 158 -23.16 10.91 -17.17
C PRO A 158 -23.05 9.46 -17.67
N ILE A 159 -22.60 8.56 -16.80
CA ILE A 159 -22.53 7.11 -17.06
C ILE A 159 -23.78 6.47 -16.44
N THR A 160 -24.69 6.02 -17.30
CA THR A 160 -25.96 5.37 -16.93
C THR A 160 -26.01 3.90 -17.34
N GLY A 161 -25.02 3.43 -18.07
CA GLY A 161 -24.88 2.05 -18.54
C GLY A 161 -23.67 1.89 -19.45
N PRO A 162 -23.37 0.68 -19.94
CA PRO A 162 -22.19 0.40 -20.76
C PRO A 162 -22.10 1.29 -22.02
N ASP A 163 -23.23 1.55 -22.68
CA ASP A 163 -23.26 2.40 -23.88
C ASP A 163 -22.78 3.84 -23.63
N SER A 164 -22.92 4.33 -22.41
CA SER A 164 -22.42 5.66 -22.03
C SER A 164 -20.90 5.76 -22.03
N LEU A 165 -20.19 4.63 -22.01
CA LEU A 165 -18.73 4.57 -22.02
C LEU A 165 -18.13 4.63 -23.42
N LYS A 166 -18.96 4.48 -24.48
CA LYS A 166 -18.46 4.46 -25.86
C LYS A 166 -17.61 5.69 -26.17
N ASN A 167 -16.40 5.42 -26.72
CA ASN A 167 -15.40 6.41 -27.14
C ASN A 167 -14.83 7.30 -26.02
N ILE A 168 -15.16 7.09 -24.74
CA ILE A 168 -14.51 7.82 -23.64
C ILE A 168 -13.09 7.26 -23.46
N LYS A 169 -12.11 8.15 -23.39
CA LYS A 169 -10.72 7.80 -23.05
C LYS A 169 -10.62 7.52 -21.54
N MET A 170 -10.76 6.25 -21.18
CA MET A 170 -10.75 5.83 -19.77
C MET A 170 -9.36 5.40 -19.35
N ARG A 171 -8.81 6.03 -18.31
CA ARG A 171 -7.66 5.47 -17.62
C ARG A 171 -8.08 4.23 -16.84
N THR A 172 -7.28 3.19 -16.92
CA THR A 172 -7.42 2.00 -16.08
C THR A 172 -6.13 1.69 -15.33
N LEU A 173 -6.21 0.79 -14.35
CA LEU A 173 -5.00 0.14 -13.82
C LEU A 173 -4.20 -0.53 -14.94
N GLN A 174 -2.93 -0.78 -14.69
CA GLN A 174 -2.08 -1.64 -15.53
C GLN A 174 -2.49 -3.12 -15.34
N ALA A 175 -3.76 -3.41 -15.67
CA ALA A 175 -4.43 -4.70 -15.48
C ALA A 175 -5.13 -5.13 -16.78
N PRO A 176 -4.62 -6.17 -17.49
CA PRO A 176 -5.13 -6.60 -18.78
C PRO A 176 -6.63 -6.94 -18.79
N ALA A 177 -7.15 -7.57 -17.73
CA ALA A 177 -8.57 -7.92 -17.64
C ALA A 177 -9.46 -6.67 -17.56
N ILE A 178 -9.05 -5.66 -16.82
CA ILE A 178 -9.78 -4.39 -16.72
C ILE A 178 -9.76 -3.66 -18.07
N LEU A 179 -8.60 -3.61 -18.74
CA LEU A 179 -8.51 -3.08 -20.11
C LEU A 179 -9.47 -3.78 -21.07
N ALA A 180 -9.54 -5.10 -21.06
CA ALA A 180 -10.43 -5.89 -21.90
C ALA A 180 -11.91 -5.57 -21.59
N THR A 181 -12.26 -5.46 -20.31
CA THR A 181 -13.61 -5.08 -19.86
C THR A 181 -14.03 -3.73 -20.43
N TYR A 182 -13.21 -2.70 -20.29
CA TYR A 182 -13.55 -1.36 -20.81
C TYR A 182 -13.61 -1.31 -22.34
N ARG A 183 -12.77 -2.08 -23.05
CA ARG A 183 -12.90 -2.25 -24.51
C ARG A 183 -14.24 -2.88 -24.89
N THR A 184 -14.70 -3.87 -24.14
CA THR A 184 -16.02 -4.51 -24.37
C THR A 184 -17.17 -3.52 -24.19
N TYR A 185 -17.02 -2.55 -23.29
CA TYR A 185 -18.00 -1.45 -23.13
C TYR A 185 -17.87 -0.36 -24.22
N GLY A 186 -16.95 -0.51 -25.17
CA GLY A 186 -16.73 0.44 -26.26
C GLY A 186 -15.94 1.69 -25.85
N ALA A 187 -15.36 1.73 -24.67
CA ALA A 187 -14.45 2.80 -24.27
C ALA A 187 -13.08 2.65 -24.96
N ASN A 188 -12.29 3.71 -24.91
CA ASN A 188 -10.88 3.73 -25.33
C ASN A 188 -9.99 3.68 -24.06
N PRO A 189 -9.74 2.49 -23.47
CA PRO A 189 -8.98 2.41 -22.23
C PRO A 189 -7.48 2.53 -22.46
N THR A 190 -6.81 3.24 -21.57
CA THR A 190 -5.36 3.38 -21.48
C THR A 190 -4.90 2.91 -20.11
N ALA A 191 -4.00 1.92 -20.08
CA ALA A 191 -3.32 1.54 -18.84
C ALA A 191 -2.32 2.64 -18.45
N MET A 192 -2.42 3.12 -17.21
CA MET A 192 -1.59 4.22 -16.73
C MET A 192 -1.35 4.05 -15.23
N ALA A 193 -0.10 4.25 -14.79
CA ALA A 193 0.23 4.23 -13.36
C ALA A 193 -0.59 5.27 -12.59
N PHE A 194 -0.90 4.98 -11.32
CA PHE A 194 -1.73 5.89 -10.51
C PHE A 194 -1.10 7.28 -10.37
N THR A 195 0.22 7.36 -10.31
CA THR A 195 0.99 8.60 -10.23
C THR A 195 0.80 9.54 -11.42
N GLU A 196 0.40 9.03 -12.57
CA GLU A 196 0.23 9.78 -13.81
C GLU A 196 -1.20 10.26 -14.05
N VAL A 197 -2.18 9.72 -13.26
CA VAL A 197 -3.61 9.93 -13.52
C VAL A 197 -4.01 11.39 -13.45
N TYR A 198 -3.56 12.11 -12.44
CA TYR A 198 -3.90 13.53 -12.28
C TYR A 198 -3.46 14.36 -13.49
N ASN A 199 -2.21 14.20 -13.90
CA ASN A 199 -1.66 14.91 -15.05
C ASN A 199 -2.33 14.47 -16.35
N GLY A 200 -2.62 13.17 -16.52
CA GLY A 200 -3.32 12.62 -17.67
C GLY A 200 -4.73 13.19 -17.84
N LEU A 201 -5.47 13.34 -16.74
CA LEU A 201 -6.80 13.99 -16.73
C LEU A 201 -6.69 15.49 -16.98
N GLN A 202 -5.74 16.18 -16.36
CA GLN A 202 -5.55 17.62 -16.53
C GLN A 202 -5.17 18.00 -17.97
N GLN A 203 -4.37 17.18 -18.63
CA GLN A 203 -3.91 17.40 -19.99
C GLN A 203 -4.89 16.84 -21.05
N GLY A 204 -5.96 16.16 -20.65
CA GLY A 204 -6.93 15.55 -21.58
C GLY A 204 -6.40 14.32 -22.33
N VAL A 205 -5.28 13.74 -21.88
CA VAL A 205 -4.79 12.45 -22.37
C VAL A 205 -5.83 11.36 -22.12
N VAL A 206 -6.46 11.41 -20.94
CA VAL A 206 -7.64 10.62 -20.58
C VAL A 206 -8.77 11.54 -20.10
N GLU A 207 -10.00 11.08 -20.25
CA GLU A 207 -11.23 11.85 -19.96
C GLU A 207 -11.96 11.31 -18.73
N GLY A 208 -11.57 10.13 -18.28
CA GLY A 208 -12.15 9.47 -17.12
C GLY A 208 -11.19 8.46 -16.49
N GLN A 209 -11.56 8.01 -15.31
CA GLN A 209 -10.84 6.99 -14.55
C GLN A 209 -11.82 6.22 -13.64
N GLU A 210 -11.35 5.16 -13.01
CA GLU A 210 -12.10 4.41 -12.04
C GLU A 210 -11.25 4.08 -10.83
N ASN A 211 -11.80 4.31 -9.65
CA ASN A 211 -11.16 4.03 -8.36
C ASN A 211 -12.21 3.89 -7.25
N PRO A 212 -11.90 3.26 -6.13
CA PRO A 212 -12.71 3.35 -4.93
C PRO A 212 -12.75 4.79 -4.38
N TYR A 213 -13.81 5.14 -3.66
CA TYR A 213 -13.91 6.44 -2.99
C TYR A 213 -12.81 6.68 -1.93
N ALA A 214 -12.15 5.63 -1.50
CA ALA A 214 -11.09 5.72 -0.48
C ALA A 214 -9.72 6.18 -1.01
N ASN A 215 -9.58 6.34 -2.34
CA ASN A 215 -8.33 6.74 -2.99
C ASN A 215 -8.33 8.22 -3.33
#